data_b19ab12fc7f5a8ff705f06d9562239d5
#
_entry.id   b19ab12fc7f5a8ff705f06d9562239d5
#
_cell.length_a   1.000
_cell.length_b   1.000
_cell.length_c   1.000
_cell.angle_alpha   90.00
_cell.angle_beta   90.00
_cell.angle_gamma   90.00
#
_symmetry.space_group_name_H-M   'P 1'
#
loop_
_entity.id
_entity.type
_entity.pdbx_description
1 polymer ?
#
loop_
_entity_poly.entity_id
_entity_poly.type
_entity_poly.pdbx_seq_one_letter_code
_entity_poly.pdbx_strand_id
1 'polypeptide(L)'
;MARVKGAMMARKRRNKTLKLAKGYWGAKSKHFKMANEQVMKSLTYDYVGRRLKKRDFRQLWITRISAAVKPNGLNYSTFMHGLKVAGIQINRKMLSEMAINDPVAFAALCEIAKKA
;
A
#
# COMPACT_ATOMS: atom_id res chain seq x y z
N MET A 1 -35.07 -40.66 17.64
CA MET A 1 -34.19 -39.47 17.48
C MET A 1 -33.93 -39.23 16.02
N ALA A 2 -34.06 -37.97 15.57
CA ALA A 2 -33.71 -37.60 14.20
C ALA A 2 -32.19 -37.66 14.02
N ARG A 3 -31.70 -38.34 12.96
CA ARG A 3 -30.29 -38.43 12.63
C ARG A 3 -29.79 -37.08 12.09
N VAL A 4 -28.79 -36.48 12.72
CA VAL A 4 -28.16 -35.25 12.25
C VAL A 4 -27.33 -35.52 10.99
N LYS A 5 -27.71 -34.90 9.86
CA LYS A 5 -26.99 -35.00 8.58
C LYS A 5 -26.05 -33.80 8.40
N GLY A 6 -24.81 -33.93 8.91
CA GLY A 6 -23.81 -32.87 8.83
C GLY A 6 -23.11 -32.68 7.48
N ALA A 7 -23.33 -33.60 6.51
CA ALA A 7 -22.59 -33.63 5.25
C ALA A 7 -22.73 -32.34 4.41
N MET A 8 -23.93 -31.78 4.32
CA MET A 8 -24.16 -30.54 3.57
C MET A 8 -23.42 -29.34 4.18
N MET A 9 -23.41 -29.21 5.50
CA MET A 9 -22.72 -28.14 6.20
C MET A 9 -21.20 -28.26 6.06
N ALA A 10 -20.66 -29.48 6.15
CA ALA A 10 -19.26 -29.75 5.92
C ALA A 10 -18.85 -29.41 4.49
N ARG A 11 -19.66 -29.76 3.49
CA ARG A 11 -19.45 -29.45 2.08
C ARG A 11 -19.46 -27.93 1.82
N LYS A 12 -20.42 -27.19 2.41
CA LYS A 12 -20.48 -25.71 2.31
C LYS A 12 -19.21 -25.07 2.86
N ARG A 13 -18.72 -25.50 4.04
CA ARG A 13 -17.47 -24.99 4.62
C ARG A 13 -16.26 -25.25 3.74
N ARG A 14 -16.12 -26.48 3.21
CA ARG A 14 -15.02 -26.83 2.29
C ARG A 14 -15.08 -26.03 1.00
N ASN A 15 -16.26 -25.89 0.41
CA ASN A 15 -16.45 -25.11 -0.81
C ASN A 15 -16.12 -23.62 -0.62
N LYS A 16 -16.40 -23.05 0.57
CA LYS A 16 -16.01 -21.67 0.90
C LYS A 16 -14.49 -21.50 0.83
N THR A 17 -13.72 -22.39 1.44
CA THR A 17 -12.26 -22.36 1.42
C THR A 17 -11.72 -22.57 -0.01
N LEU A 18 -12.24 -23.55 -0.75
CA LEU A 18 -11.82 -23.79 -2.14
C LEU A 18 -12.16 -22.62 -3.06
N LYS A 19 -13.25 -21.90 -2.80
CA LYS A 19 -13.61 -20.69 -3.55
C LYS A 19 -12.56 -19.56 -3.35
N LEU A 20 -12.06 -19.40 -2.11
CA LEU A 20 -10.99 -18.45 -1.81
C LEU A 20 -9.64 -18.86 -2.41
N ALA A 21 -9.42 -20.17 -2.58
CA ALA A 21 -8.19 -20.73 -3.15
C ALA A 21 -8.19 -20.79 -4.69
N LYS A 22 -9.21 -20.30 -5.38
CA LYS A 22 -9.26 -20.29 -6.84
C LYS A 22 -8.06 -19.53 -7.42
N GLY A 23 -7.42 -20.10 -8.44
CA GLY A 23 -6.24 -19.53 -9.07
C GLY A 23 -4.92 -19.88 -8.39
N TYR A 24 -4.91 -20.57 -7.26
CA TYR A 24 -3.68 -21.02 -6.62
C TYR A 24 -3.03 -22.16 -7.41
N TRP A 25 -1.73 -22.25 -7.32
CA TRP A 25 -0.92 -23.21 -8.06
C TRP A 25 -1.21 -24.67 -7.65
N GLY A 26 -1.42 -25.54 -8.64
CA GLY A 26 -1.52 -26.98 -8.47
C GLY A 26 -2.61 -27.45 -7.51
N ALA A 27 -2.26 -28.35 -6.61
CA ALA A 27 -3.16 -28.94 -5.62
C ALA A 27 -3.74 -27.91 -4.62
N LYS A 28 -3.10 -26.80 -4.42
CA LYS A 28 -3.54 -25.70 -3.51
C LYS A 28 -4.88 -25.08 -3.93
N SER A 29 -5.29 -25.22 -5.19
CA SER A 29 -6.61 -24.77 -5.67
C SER A 29 -7.68 -25.84 -5.65
N LYS A 30 -7.30 -27.13 -5.55
CA LYS A 30 -8.20 -28.30 -5.76
C LYS A 30 -8.42 -29.14 -4.51
N HIS A 31 -7.36 -29.39 -3.72
CA HIS A 31 -7.41 -30.22 -2.55
C HIS A 31 -7.64 -29.39 -1.29
N PHE A 32 -8.74 -29.68 -0.57
CA PHE A 32 -9.18 -28.89 0.58
C PHE A 32 -8.07 -28.68 1.64
N LYS A 33 -7.33 -29.73 2.01
CA LYS A 33 -6.29 -29.65 3.04
C LYS A 33 -5.21 -28.63 2.65
N MET A 34 -4.68 -28.76 1.45
CA MET A 34 -3.66 -27.84 0.91
C MET A 34 -4.21 -26.43 0.70
N ALA A 35 -5.45 -26.32 0.19
CA ALA A 35 -6.12 -25.05 0.00
C ALA A 35 -6.34 -24.31 1.32
N ASN A 36 -6.75 -25.00 2.37
CA ASN A 36 -7.00 -24.39 3.68
C ASN A 36 -5.73 -23.79 4.29
N GLU A 37 -4.63 -24.52 4.28
CA GLU A 37 -3.32 -24.03 4.77
C GLU A 37 -2.87 -22.78 3.98
N GLN A 38 -3.01 -22.83 2.66
CA GLN A 38 -2.60 -21.71 1.81
C GLN A 38 -3.49 -20.49 1.98
N VAL A 39 -4.80 -20.66 2.15
CA VAL A 39 -5.76 -19.56 2.40
C VAL A 39 -5.46 -18.89 3.74
N MET A 40 -5.20 -19.67 4.81
CA MET A 40 -4.80 -19.08 6.09
C MET A 40 -3.54 -18.22 5.96
N LYS A 41 -2.53 -18.71 5.22
CA LYS A 41 -1.30 -17.98 4.98
C LYS A 41 -1.55 -16.71 4.16
N SER A 42 -2.39 -16.79 3.12
CA SER A 42 -2.77 -15.62 2.29
C SER A 42 -3.44 -14.53 3.11
N LEU A 43 -4.40 -14.89 3.96
CA LEU A 43 -5.10 -13.92 4.82
C LEU A 43 -4.15 -13.24 5.82
N THR A 44 -3.17 -13.97 6.33
CA THR A 44 -2.11 -13.38 7.17
C THR A 44 -1.28 -12.37 6.38
N TYR A 45 -0.87 -12.72 5.16
CA TYR A 45 -0.12 -11.79 4.31
C TYR A 45 -0.95 -10.62 3.84
N ASP A 46 -2.25 -10.77 3.62
CA ASP A 46 -3.14 -9.65 3.34
C ASP A 46 -3.15 -8.61 4.46
N TYR A 47 -3.19 -9.08 5.72
CA TYR A 47 -3.12 -8.17 6.87
C TYR A 47 -1.78 -7.44 6.94
N VAL A 48 -0.68 -8.17 6.81
CA VAL A 48 0.68 -7.59 6.80
C VAL A 48 0.84 -6.65 5.60
N GLY A 49 0.40 -7.06 4.42
CA GLY A 49 0.50 -6.28 3.18
C GLY A 49 -0.23 -4.94 3.27
N ARG A 50 -1.44 -4.90 3.86
CA ARG A 50 -2.15 -3.64 4.09
C ARG A 50 -1.42 -2.69 5.04
N ARG A 51 -0.62 -3.19 5.98
CA ARG A 51 0.23 -2.37 6.85
C ARG A 51 1.48 -1.89 6.13
N LEU A 52 2.13 -2.77 5.38
CA LEU A 52 3.33 -2.44 4.60
C LEU A 52 3.02 -1.42 3.50
N LYS A 53 1.90 -1.55 2.81
CA LYS A 53 1.46 -0.64 1.74
C LYS A 53 1.57 0.84 2.11
N LYS A 54 1.25 1.21 3.36
CA LYS A 54 1.37 2.59 3.83
C LYS A 54 2.82 3.06 3.89
N ARG A 55 3.75 2.18 4.27
CA ARG A 55 5.18 2.46 4.32
C ARG A 55 5.77 2.57 2.92
N ASP A 56 5.40 1.66 2.04
CA ASP A 56 5.88 1.59 0.66
C ASP A 56 5.45 2.85 -0.12
N PHE A 57 4.18 3.24 -0.02
CA PHE A 57 3.71 4.47 -0.66
C PHE A 57 4.37 5.73 -0.09
N ARG A 58 4.59 5.80 1.23
CA ARG A 58 5.32 6.93 1.81
C ARG A 58 6.75 7.01 1.30
N GLN A 59 7.44 5.89 1.18
CA GLN A 59 8.78 5.84 0.61
C GLN A 59 8.79 6.28 -0.85
N LEU A 60 7.82 5.83 -1.65
CA LEU A 60 7.65 6.25 -3.04
C LEU A 60 7.46 7.76 -3.16
N TRP A 61 6.59 8.36 -2.34
CA TRP A 61 6.40 9.82 -2.35
C TRP A 61 7.68 10.57 -1.99
N ILE A 62 8.41 10.11 -0.97
CA ILE A 62 9.70 10.70 -0.58
C ILE A 62 10.71 10.65 -1.73
N THR A 63 10.80 9.51 -2.43
CA THR A 63 11.68 9.35 -3.59
C THR A 63 11.33 10.32 -4.71
N ARG A 64 10.03 10.46 -5.04
CA ARG A 64 9.55 11.39 -6.08
C ARG A 64 9.82 12.84 -5.73
N ILE A 65 9.52 13.25 -4.49
CA ILE A 65 9.83 14.61 -4.01
C ILE A 65 11.34 14.84 -4.05
N SER A 66 12.16 13.89 -3.59
CA SER A 66 13.62 14.01 -3.62
C SER A 66 14.17 14.20 -5.03
N ALA A 67 13.62 13.50 -6.01
CA ALA A 67 14.00 13.67 -7.41
C ALA A 67 13.62 15.06 -7.95
N ALA A 68 12.44 15.56 -7.58
CA ALA A 68 11.93 16.85 -8.05
C ALA A 68 12.59 18.07 -7.40
N VAL A 69 13.10 17.96 -6.17
CA VAL A 69 13.79 19.08 -5.50
C VAL A 69 15.25 19.23 -5.94
N LYS A 70 15.91 18.17 -6.41
CA LYS A 70 17.31 18.20 -6.85
C LYS A 70 17.60 19.23 -7.95
N PRO A 71 16.82 19.32 -9.05
CA PRO A 71 17.00 20.34 -10.06
C PRO A 71 16.90 21.78 -9.52
N ASN A 72 16.13 21.96 -8.44
CA ASN A 72 15.97 23.25 -7.76
C ASN A 72 17.08 23.53 -6.72
N GLY A 73 18.13 22.71 -6.65
CA GLY A 73 19.27 22.93 -5.76
C GLY A 73 19.01 22.63 -4.28
N LEU A 74 17.93 21.92 -3.96
CA LEU A 74 17.58 21.52 -2.61
C LEU A 74 17.71 20.01 -2.42
N ASN A 75 17.85 19.59 -1.16
CA ASN A 75 17.62 18.20 -0.78
C ASN A 75 16.27 18.05 -0.09
N TYR A 76 15.83 16.80 0.08
CA TYR A 76 14.53 16.50 0.70
C TYR A 76 14.37 17.10 2.11
N SER A 77 15.42 17.01 2.94
CA SER A 77 15.38 17.45 4.33
C SER A 77 15.28 18.98 4.42
N THR A 78 16.08 19.70 3.64
CA THR A 78 16.04 21.17 3.59
C THR A 78 14.71 21.69 3.04
N PHE A 79 14.19 21.06 1.98
CA PHE A 79 12.87 21.38 1.43
C PHE A 79 11.75 21.21 2.47
N MET A 80 11.68 20.05 3.13
CA MET A 80 10.65 19.80 4.15
C MET A 80 10.79 20.72 5.37
N HIS A 81 12.01 21.09 5.72
CA HIS A 81 12.28 22.06 6.80
C HIS A 81 11.81 23.45 6.40
N GLY A 82 12.17 23.91 5.22
CA GLY A 82 11.74 25.22 4.70
C GLY A 82 10.21 25.35 4.62
N LEU A 83 9.50 24.33 4.13
CA LEU A 83 8.04 24.34 4.13
C LEU A 83 7.46 24.43 5.55
N LYS A 84 8.08 23.74 6.51
CA LYS A 84 7.64 23.80 7.91
C LYS A 84 7.86 25.20 8.51
N VAL A 85 8.99 25.83 8.26
CA VAL A 85 9.29 27.21 8.72
C VAL A 85 8.34 28.20 8.07
N ALA A 86 8.04 28.05 6.78
CA ALA A 86 7.08 28.86 6.04
C ALA A 86 5.59 28.61 6.46
N GLY A 87 5.33 27.69 7.40
CA GLY A 87 3.98 27.37 7.86
C GLY A 87 3.12 26.57 6.86
N ILE A 88 3.71 26.04 5.78
CA ILE A 88 3.00 25.31 4.73
C ILE A 88 2.79 23.85 5.14
N GLN A 89 1.53 23.46 5.37
CA GLN A 89 1.14 22.13 5.79
C GLN A 89 0.54 21.31 4.63
N ILE A 90 1.39 20.86 3.71
CA ILE A 90 1.00 19.97 2.62
C ILE A 90 1.54 18.57 2.90
N ASN A 91 0.70 17.53 2.72
CA ASN A 91 1.14 16.16 2.92
C ASN A 91 2.01 15.67 1.76
N ARG A 92 2.83 14.63 2.03
CA ARG A 92 3.79 14.08 1.06
C ARG A 92 3.15 13.52 -0.19
N LYS A 93 1.92 12.99 -0.10
CA LYS A 93 1.17 12.49 -1.25
C LYS A 93 0.88 13.64 -2.22
N MET A 94 0.33 14.75 -1.74
CA MET A 94 0.03 15.92 -2.57
C MET A 94 1.29 16.55 -3.14
N LEU A 95 2.37 16.69 -2.35
CA LEU A 95 3.65 17.17 -2.86
C LEU A 95 4.20 16.28 -3.97
N SER A 96 4.08 14.97 -3.83
CA SER A 96 4.50 14.01 -4.87
C SER A 96 3.64 14.11 -6.14
N GLU A 97 2.35 14.37 -6.02
CA GLU A 97 1.43 14.56 -7.15
C GLU A 97 1.70 15.90 -7.86
N MET A 98 1.92 16.98 -7.11
CA MET A 98 2.33 18.29 -7.67
C MET A 98 3.65 18.19 -8.41
N ALA A 99 4.62 17.46 -7.88
CA ALA A 99 5.93 17.29 -8.52
C ALA A 99 5.83 16.61 -9.91
N ILE A 100 4.77 15.85 -10.17
CA ILE A 100 4.55 15.15 -11.45
C ILE A 100 3.63 15.96 -12.37
N ASN A 101 2.50 16.44 -11.83
CA ASN A 101 1.43 17.03 -12.63
C ASN A 101 1.56 18.54 -12.80
N ASP A 102 2.20 19.23 -11.84
CA ASP A 102 2.38 20.68 -11.84
C ASP A 102 3.79 21.07 -11.36
N PRO A 103 4.81 20.87 -12.20
CA PRO A 103 6.19 21.19 -11.84
C PRO A 103 6.41 22.70 -11.62
N VAL A 104 5.59 23.57 -12.21
CA VAL A 104 5.68 25.03 -12.03
C VAL A 104 5.29 25.41 -10.60
N ALA A 105 4.13 24.96 -10.13
CA ALA A 105 3.69 25.17 -8.76
C ALA A 105 4.66 24.53 -7.74
N PHE A 106 5.21 23.37 -8.08
CA PHE A 106 6.20 22.70 -7.22
C PHE A 106 7.51 23.51 -7.13
N ALA A 107 7.99 24.10 -8.23
CA ALA A 107 9.17 24.99 -8.22
C ALA A 107 8.92 26.25 -7.37
N ALA A 108 7.73 26.84 -7.41
CA ALA A 108 7.37 27.95 -6.53
C ALA A 108 7.46 27.58 -5.05
N LEU A 109 7.04 26.37 -4.67
CA LEU A 109 7.21 25.85 -3.30
C LEU A 109 8.69 25.67 -2.94
N CYS A 110 9.53 25.26 -3.88
CA CYS A 110 10.97 25.17 -3.66
C CYS A 110 11.60 26.55 -3.39
N GLU A 111 11.18 27.60 -4.11
CA GLU A 111 11.67 28.97 -3.87
C GLU A 111 11.23 29.51 -2.50
N ILE A 112 10.01 29.22 -2.07
CA ILE A 112 9.55 29.58 -0.72
C ILE A 112 10.41 28.86 0.33
N ALA A 113 10.64 27.55 0.14
CA ALA A 113 11.43 26.75 1.07
C ALA A 113 12.92 27.16 1.15
N LYS A 114 13.48 27.81 0.11
CA LYS A 114 14.84 28.37 0.12
C LYS A 114 14.94 29.66 0.94
N LYS A 115 13.86 30.44 0.97
CA LYS A 115 13.83 31.75 1.63
C LYS A 115 13.52 31.64 3.13
N ALA A 116 12.97 30.50 3.54
CA ALA A 116 12.61 30.21 4.93
C ALA A 116 13.80 29.66 5.72
#